data_74aae0b84c7cc058404d82223645d53f
#
_entry.id   74aae0b84c7cc058404d82223645d53f
#
_cell.length_a   1.000
_cell.length_b   1.000
_cell.length_c   1.000
_cell.angle_alpha   90.00
_cell.angle_beta   90.00
_cell.angle_gamma   90.00
#
_symmetry.space_group_name_H-M   'P 1'
#
loop_
_entity.id
_entity.type
_entity.pdbx_description
1 polymer ?
#
loop_
_entity_poly.entity_id
_entity_poly.type
_entity_poly.pdbx_seq_one_letter_code
_entity_poly.pdbx_strand_id
1 'polypeptide(L)'
;YDLNGSEAYVFSTYGFGSGVTDFNWRNPLTTSAFGESAIDPDYDLSETFPAGFSPRFGQDDNDFALTGGYRSNNDGRFSYDLSAGYGRNQIEYFMYNSINASLGSASPTSFDIGTLTQSELTFNADFAYRATLDFLAEDMTFAFGAEQRTEEYEIGAGEYASFAIGPLAPEGFPSGSNGFPGFSPEQSGSSDQTSYAAYVDVEAPITDRWTVGAAVRFEDFSEFGNDTNGKLSTRYEVSPNLALRATASTGFRAPTPGQLFSERTSQGLDTTTLNIFTRGRYSPQGPIADVISLRDGVDILPLEPEESENLTAGLAW
;
A
#
# COMPACT_ATOMS: atom_id res chain seq x y z
N TYR A 1 5.05 20.99 24.37
CA TYR A 1 5.40 22.25 25.05
C TYR A 1 4.08 22.99 25.37
N ASP A 2 3.84 23.24 26.65
CA ASP A 2 2.62 23.92 27.13
C ASP A 2 2.72 25.44 26.87
N LEU A 3 1.69 26.00 26.27
CA LEU A 3 1.57 27.39 25.83
C LEU A 3 0.29 28.05 26.42
N ASN A 4 0.14 28.03 27.77
CA ASN A 4 -0.97 28.69 28.48
C ASN A 4 -2.38 28.21 28.02
N GLY A 5 -2.63 26.91 28.07
CA GLY A 5 -3.91 26.30 27.66
C GLY A 5 -3.93 25.72 26.25
N SER A 6 -2.76 25.72 25.61
CA SER A 6 -2.51 25.02 24.36
C SER A 6 -1.18 24.26 24.44
N GLU A 7 -1.04 23.24 23.63
CA GLU A 7 0.15 22.39 23.60
C GLU A 7 0.66 22.25 22.16
N ALA A 8 1.94 22.51 21.95
CA ALA A 8 2.62 22.08 20.74
C ALA A 8 3.26 20.72 20.97
N TYR A 9 3.06 19.80 20.04
CA TYR A 9 3.62 18.46 20.14
C TYR A 9 4.31 18.04 18.84
N VAL A 10 5.27 17.15 18.98
CA VAL A 10 5.92 16.45 17.87
C VAL A 10 6.31 15.06 18.30
N PHE A 11 6.12 14.10 17.42
CA PHE A 11 6.63 12.73 17.59
C PHE A 11 7.07 12.16 16.24
N SER A 12 7.97 11.20 16.30
CA SER A 12 8.47 10.52 15.12
C SER A 12 8.72 9.05 15.42
N THR A 13 8.65 8.23 14.38
CA THR A 13 9.04 6.83 14.41
C THR A 13 10.01 6.56 13.28
N TYR A 14 10.95 5.64 13.53
CA TYR A 14 11.84 5.10 12.52
C TYR A 14 11.93 3.59 12.70
N GLY A 15 11.82 2.85 11.61
CA GLY A 15 11.95 1.41 11.55
C GLY A 15 12.91 0.99 10.44
N PHE A 16 13.64 -0.08 10.70
CA PHE A 16 14.47 -0.75 9.70
C PHE A 16 14.20 -2.25 9.78
N GLY A 17 14.00 -2.87 8.63
CA GLY A 17 13.84 -4.31 8.47
C GLY A 17 14.70 -4.83 7.34
N SER A 18 15.10 -6.10 7.42
CA SER A 18 15.79 -6.79 6.34
C SER A 18 15.31 -8.23 6.28
N GLY A 19 15.11 -8.74 5.08
CA GLY A 19 14.64 -10.10 4.87
C GLY A 19 15.21 -10.71 3.61
N VAL A 20 15.40 -12.04 3.63
CA VAL A 20 15.85 -12.79 2.47
C VAL A 20 15.05 -14.08 2.37
N THR A 21 14.63 -14.43 1.15
CA THR A 21 13.91 -15.67 0.84
C THR A 21 14.57 -16.40 -0.32
N ASP A 22 14.50 -17.72 -0.31
CA ASP A 22 15.02 -18.56 -1.39
C ASP A 22 13.90 -18.88 -2.38
N PHE A 23 14.23 -18.80 -3.69
CA PHE A 23 13.39 -19.35 -4.75
C PHE A 23 13.63 -20.85 -4.91
N ASN A 24 12.80 -21.50 -5.72
CA ASN A 24 12.96 -22.90 -6.08
C ASN A 24 14.33 -23.15 -6.72
N TRP A 25 14.93 -24.29 -6.39
CA TRP A 25 16.19 -24.72 -6.99
C TRP A 25 16.09 -24.86 -8.51
N ARG A 26 17.10 -24.38 -9.21
CA ARG A 26 17.29 -24.47 -10.66
C ARG A 26 18.15 -25.67 -10.96
N ASN A 27 17.50 -26.74 -11.45
CA ASN A 27 18.16 -27.99 -11.78
C ASN A 27 18.95 -27.83 -13.10
N PRO A 28 20.27 -28.14 -13.12
CA PRO A 28 21.08 -28.04 -14.32
C PRO A 28 20.58 -28.88 -15.52
N LEU A 29 19.91 -29.99 -15.26
CA LEU A 29 19.41 -30.89 -16.31
C LEU A 29 18.10 -30.45 -16.97
N THR A 30 17.36 -29.50 -16.35
CA THR A 30 16.01 -29.14 -16.80
C THR A 30 15.83 -27.64 -16.99
N THR A 31 16.72 -26.81 -16.46
CA THR A 31 16.60 -25.34 -16.57
C THR A 31 17.30 -24.87 -17.83
N SER A 32 16.57 -24.15 -18.69
CA SER A 32 17.07 -23.62 -19.97
C SER A 32 18.30 -22.72 -19.87
N ALA A 33 18.50 -22.08 -18.70
CA ALA A 33 19.69 -21.28 -18.44
C ALA A 33 21.03 -22.10 -18.50
N PHE A 34 20.97 -23.43 -18.42
CA PHE A 34 22.15 -24.32 -18.56
C PHE A 34 22.31 -24.85 -19.99
N GLY A 35 21.55 -24.34 -20.96
CA GLY A 35 21.70 -24.71 -22.37
C GLY A 35 23.01 -24.22 -22.98
N GLU A 36 23.40 -24.85 -24.10
CA GLU A 36 24.51 -24.39 -24.95
C GLU A 36 24.03 -23.22 -25.82
N SER A 37 24.92 -22.24 -26.06
CA SER A 37 24.64 -21.10 -26.93
C SER A 37 25.52 -21.11 -28.16
N ALA A 38 24.93 -20.87 -29.33
CA ALA A 38 25.68 -20.68 -30.55
C ALA A 38 26.25 -19.23 -30.70
N ILE A 39 25.62 -18.29 -30.01
CA ILE A 39 26.03 -16.86 -30.01
C ILE A 39 27.18 -16.62 -29.03
N ASP A 40 27.16 -17.31 -27.88
CA ASP A 40 28.19 -17.23 -26.84
C ASP A 40 28.70 -18.66 -26.52
N PRO A 41 29.65 -19.19 -27.34
CA PRO A 41 30.17 -20.55 -27.17
C PRO A 41 30.95 -20.77 -25.84
N ASP A 42 31.37 -19.66 -25.20
CA ASP A 42 32.08 -19.70 -23.92
C ASP A 42 31.13 -19.66 -22.72
N TYR A 43 29.83 -19.55 -22.98
CA TYR A 43 28.84 -19.60 -21.91
C TYR A 43 28.64 -21.02 -21.40
N ASP A 44 29.10 -21.28 -20.19
CA ASP A 44 28.86 -22.51 -19.44
C ASP A 44 28.46 -22.17 -18.00
N LEU A 45 27.15 -22.20 -17.72
CA LEU A 45 26.64 -21.90 -16.39
C LEU A 45 27.05 -22.95 -15.34
N SER A 46 27.44 -24.16 -15.77
CA SER A 46 27.91 -25.22 -14.86
C SER A 46 29.26 -24.92 -14.23
N GLU A 47 30.06 -24.04 -14.82
CA GLU A 47 31.29 -23.52 -14.21
C GLU A 47 31.00 -22.68 -12.97
N THR A 48 29.93 -21.87 -13.01
CA THR A 48 29.51 -21.02 -11.88
C THR A 48 28.62 -21.78 -10.89
N PHE A 49 27.71 -22.61 -11.40
CA PHE A 49 26.72 -23.33 -10.61
C PHE A 49 26.68 -24.83 -10.94
N PRO A 50 27.74 -25.61 -10.61
CA PRO A 50 27.86 -26.99 -11.05
C PRO A 50 26.74 -27.92 -10.53
N ALA A 51 26.14 -27.59 -9.39
CA ALA A 51 25.02 -28.33 -8.79
C ALA A 51 23.67 -27.66 -8.98
N GLY A 52 23.58 -26.68 -9.88
CA GLY A 52 22.41 -25.79 -9.96
C GLY A 52 22.44 -24.69 -8.90
N PHE A 53 21.40 -23.87 -8.86
CA PHE A 53 21.32 -22.74 -7.93
C PHE A 53 19.89 -22.48 -7.45
N SER A 54 19.78 -21.88 -6.28
CA SER A 54 18.53 -21.29 -5.78
C SER A 54 18.70 -19.78 -5.73
N PRO A 55 18.03 -19.02 -6.61
CA PRO A 55 18.07 -17.58 -6.53
C PRO A 55 17.59 -17.12 -5.16
N ARG A 56 18.23 -16.09 -4.60
CA ARG A 56 17.89 -15.51 -3.30
C ARG A 56 17.43 -14.08 -3.50
N PHE A 57 16.21 -13.81 -3.07
CA PHE A 57 15.57 -12.49 -3.14
C PHE A 57 15.62 -11.84 -1.78
N GLY A 58 16.18 -10.66 -1.71
CA GLY A 58 16.28 -9.89 -0.49
C GLY A 58 15.60 -8.53 -0.60
N GLN A 59 15.25 -8.00 0.56
CA GLN A 59 14.73 -6.65 0.72
C GLN A 59 15.27 -6.01 1.98
N ASP A 60 15.49 -4.71 1.89
CA ASP A 60 15.76 -3.82 3.02
C ASP A 60 14.63 -2.80 3.09
N ASP A 61 13.97 -2.73 4.25
CA ASP A 61 12.81 -1.87 4.50
C ASP A 61 13.23 -0.70 5.41
N ASN A 62 12.89 0.52 5.00
CA ASN A 62 13.09 1.73 5.79
C ASN A 62 11.74 2.45 5.97
N ASP A 63 11.31 2.57 7.22
CA ASP A 63 10.10 3.29 7.62
C ASP A 63 10.46 4.55 8.39
N PHE A 64 9.83 5.66 8.03
CA PHE A 64 9.94 6.91 8.77
C PHE A 64 8.57 7.57 8.87
N ALA A 65 8.22 8.10 10.04
CA ALA A 65 7.07 8.97 10.21
C ALA A 65 7.39 10.12 11.17
N LEU A 66 6.86 11.29 10.86
CA LEU A 66 6.95 12.50 11.66
C LEU A 66 5.57 13.16 11.71
N THR A 67 5.09 13.46 12.91
CA THR A 67 3.85 14.21 13.10
C THR A 67 4.13 15.37 14.06
N GLY A 68 3.64 16.56 13.70
CA GLY A 68 3.68 17.73 14.57
C GLY A 68 2.32 18.43 14.59
N GLY A 69 1.98 18.99 15.72
CA GLY A 69 0.69 19.66 15.86
C GLY A 69 0.62 20.64 17.01
N TYR A 70 -0.51 21.33 17.02
CA TYR A 70 -0.87 22.32 18.03
C TYR A 70 -2.32 22.10 18.45
N ARG A 71 -2.54 21.81 19.75
CA ARG A 71 -3.88 21.50 20.26
C ARG A 71 -4.20 22.28 21.53
N SER A 72 -5.50 22.41 21.80
CA SER A 72 -5.96 22.94 23.08
C SER A 72 -5.62 21.98 24.21
N ASN A 73 -5.11 22.52 25.32
CA ASN A 73 -4.76 21.78 26.53
C ASN A 73 -5.59 22.29 27.74
N ASN A 74 -6.90 22.47 27.50
CA ASN A 74 -7.82 22.91 28.55
C ASN A 74 -9.14 22.13 28.47
N ASP A 75 -9.83 22.03 29.60
CA ASP A 75 -11.15 21.41 29.70
C ASP A 75 -12.30 22.35 29.26
N GLY A 76 -12.00 23.31 28.39
CA GLY A 76 -12.97 24.24 27.85
C GLY A 76 -14.06 23.59 27.02
N ARG A 77 -15.13 24.33 26.76
CA ARG A 77 -16.23 23.87 25.89
C ARG A 77 -15.81 23.67 24.43
N PHE A 78 -14.75 24.33 24.01
CA PHE A 78 -14.19 24.24 22.67
C PHE A 78 -12.76 23.70 22.72
N SER A 79 -12.50 22.66 21.96
CA SER A 79 -11.18 22.08 21.76
C SER A 79 -10.83 22.01 20.27
N TYR A 80 -9.56 22.05 19.99
CA TYR A 80 -9.02 21.93 18.63
C TYR A 80 -7.71 21.14 18.63
N ASP A 81 -7.42 20.53 17.50
CA ASP A 81 -6.11 19.96 17.14
C ASP A 81 -5.84 20.29 15.66
N LEU A 82 -4.71 20.95 15.42
CA LEU A 82 -4.21 21.26 14.08
C LEU A 82 -2.90 20.51 13.92
N SER A 83 -2.83 19.60 12.95
CA SER A 83 -1.63 18.77 12.79
C SER A 83 -1.22 18.60 11.33
N ALA A 84 0.08 18.31 11.16
CA ALA A 84 0.65 17.86 9.90
C ALA A 84 1.49 16.61 10.14
N GLY A 85 1.34 15.63 9.26
CA GLY A 85 2.05 14.37 9.31
C GLY A 85 2.73 14.06 7.98
N TYR A 86 3.93 13.49 8.04
CA TYR A 86 4.61 12.92 6.90
C TYR A 86 5.07 11.49 7.24
N GLY A 87 4.74 10.55 6.38
CA GLY A 87 5.19 9.16 6.45
C GLY A 87 5.88 8.74 5.17
N ARG A 88 6.89 7.87 5.27
CA ARG A 88 7.56 7.26 4.11
C ARG A 88 7.98 5.84 4.45
N ASN A 89 7.60 4.91 3.60
CA ASN A 89 8.15 3.55 3.55
C ASN A 89 8.94 3.40 2.26
N GLN A 90 10.15 2.86 2.33
CA GLN A 90 10.96 2.53 1.17
C GLN A 90 11.48 1.11 1.30
N ILE A 91 11.29 0.32 0.25
CA ILE A 91 11.79 -1.04 0.13
C ILE A 91 12.82 -1.07 -1.00
N GLU A 92 14.05 -1.48 -0.68
CA GLU A 92 15.12 -1.73 -1.65
C GLU A 92 15.22 -3.23 -1.89
N TYR A 93 15.05 -3.65 -3.15
CA TYR A 93 15.08 -5.05 -3.54
C TYR A 93 16.42 -5.42 -4.17
N PHE A 94 16.91 -6.61 -3.82
CA PHE A 94 18.12 -7.15 -4.41
C PHE A 94 18.02 -8.66 -4.62
N MET A 95 18.79 -9.16 -5.58
CA MET A 95 18.95 -10.61 -5.81
C MET A 95 20.42 -10.99 -5.77
N TYR A 96 20.69 -12.17 -5.26
CA TYR A 96 22.00 -12.80 -5.35
C TYR A 96 21.85 -14.30 -5.56
N ASN A 97 22.96 -14.97 -5.88
CA ASN A 97 22.96 -16.35 -6.31
C ASN A 97 21.99 -16.57 -7.49
N SER A 98 21.99 -15.66 -8.45
CA SER A 98 21.12 -15.63 -9.62
C SER A 98 21.92 -15.39 -10.89
N ILE A 99 21.24 -15.30 -12.03
CA ILE A 99 21.83 -15.07 -13.36
C ILE A 99 20.78 -14.41 -14.27
N ASN A 100 21.20 -13.51 -15.15
CA ASN A 100 20.45 -13.15 -16.35
C ASN A 100 21.01 -13.98 -17.51
N ALA A 101 20.45 -15.14 -17.76
CA ALA A 101 20.98 -16.09 -18.75
C ALA A 101 21.02 -15.51 -20.17
N SER A 102 20.14 -14.55 -20.51
CA SER A 102 20.16 -13.91 -21.82
C SER A 102 21.39 -13.04 -22.07
N LEU A 103 22.10 -12.63 -21.02
CA LEU A 103 23.39 -11.90 -21.12
C LEU A 103 24.60 -12.83 -21.32
N GLY A 104 24.41 -14.15 -21.22
CA GLY A 104 25.48 -15.12 -21.36
C GLY A 104 26.57 -14.96 -20.30
N SER A 105 27.82 -15.12 -20.71
CA SER A 105 29.02 -14.97 -19.87
C SER A 105 29.21 -13.57 -19.27
N ALA A 106 28.52 -12.55 -19.79
CA ALA A 106 28.56 -11.19 -19.26
C ALA A 106 27.60 -10.95 -18.07
N SER A 107 26.80 -11.97 -17.69
CA SER A 107 25.84 -11.78 -16.59
C SER A 107 26.52 -11.75 -15.22
N PRO A 108 26.19 -10.76 -14.36
CA PRO A 108 26.53 -10.86 -12.94
C PRO A 108 25.70 -11.95 -12.25
N THR A 109 26.06 -12.28 -10.99
CA THR A 109 25.33 -13.23 -10.13
C THR A 109 24.58 -12.57 -8.98
N SER A 110 24.69 -11.24 -8.86
CA SER A 110 23.99 -10.38 -7.91
C SER A 110 23.44 -9.17 -8.65
N PHE A 111 22.28 -8.69 -8.24
CA PHE A 111 21.53 -7.66 -8.96
C PHE A 111 20.86 -6.71 -7.97
N ASP A 112 20.91 -5.41 -8.30
CA ASP A 112 19.98 -4.42 -7.80
C ASP A 112 18.69 -4.53 -8.61
N ILE A 113 17.59 -4.79 -7.93
CA ILE A 113 16.27 -5.01 -8.54
C ILE A 113 15.49 -3.71 -8.66
N GLY A 114 15.83 -2.70 -7.84
CA GLY A 114 15.15 -1.43 -7.75
C GLY A 114 14.39 -1.25 -6.44
N THR A 115 13.65 -0.16 -6.37
CA THR A 115 12.99 0.30 -5.14
C THR A 115 11.50 0.47 -5.31
N LEU A 116 10.76 0.29 -4.21
CA LEU A 116 9.39 0.75 -4.07
C LEU A 116 9.34 1.75 -2.93
N THR A 117 8.78 2.92 -3.17
CA THR A 117 8.60 3.95 -2.15
C THR A 117 7.12 4.33 -2.08
N GLN A 118 6.58 4.40 -0.88
CA GLN A 118 5.28 5.00 -0.61
C GLN A 118 5.49 6.14 0.38
N SER A 119 4.94 7.31 0.08
CA SER A 119 4.93 8.44 1.00
C SER A 119 3.53 9.01 1.15
N GLU A 120 3.28 9.61 2.30
CA GLU A 120 2.01 10.25 2.63
C GLU A 120 2.28 11.58 3.35
N LEU A 121 1.61 12.63 2.92
CA LEU A 121 1.56 13.92 3.59
C LEU A 121 0.12 14.21 3.97
N THR A 122 -0.12 14.48 5.26
CA THR A 122 -1.45 14.79 5.79
C THR A 122 -1.47 16.14 6.50
N PHE A 123 -2.60 16.86 6.36
CA PHE A 123 -2.93 18.03 7.17
C PHE A 123 -4.32 17.81 7.75
N ASN A 124 -4.44 17.95 9.09
CA ASN A 124 -5.69 17.77 9.81
C ASN A 124 -6.05 19.03 10.59
N ALA A 125 -7.33 19.34 10.62
CA ALA A 125 -7.92 20.37 11.46
C ALA A 125 -9.17 19.81 12.13
N ASP A 126 -9.05 19.48 13.41
CA ASP A 126 -10.07 18.81 14.21
C ASP A 126 -10.57 19.74 15.32
N PHE A 127 -11.88 19.80 15.47
CA PHE A 127 -12.55 20.66 16.44
C PHE A 127 -13.61 19.88 17.20
N ALA A 128 -13.78 20.18 18.48
CA ALA A 128 -14.91 19.69 19.24
C ALA A 128 -15.51 20.79 20.09
N TYR A 129 -16.84 20.80 20.20
CA TYR A 129 -17.61 21.72 20.99
C TYR A 129 -18.62 21.00 21.87
N ARG A 130 -18.63 21.32 23.18
CA ARG A 130 -19.61 20.81 24.14
C ARG A 130 -20.73 21.84 24.31
N ALA A 131 -21.93 21.43 23.92
CA ALA A 131 -23.14 22.25 24.00
C ALA A 131 -24.05 21.78 25.12
N THR A 132 -24.37 22.67 26.05
CA THR A 132 -25.37 22.41 27.08
C THR A 132 -26.76 22.68 26.51
N LEU A 133 -27.62 21.66 26.47
CA LEU A 133 -29.01 21.77 26.01
C LEU A 133 -29.92 21.27 27.11
N ASP A 134 -30.90 22.11 27.54
CA ASP A 134 -31.75 21.86 28.72
C ASP A 134 -32.59 20.57 28.63
N PHE A 135 -32.76 20.01 27.45
CA PHE A 135 -33.51 18.76 27.25
C PHE A 135 -32.64 17.50 27.21
N LEU A 136 -31.31 17.61 27.31
CA LEU A 136 -30.37 16.51 27.41
C LEU A 136 -29.94 16.31 28.87
N ALA A 137 -29.54 15.08 29.20
CA ALA A 137 -29.06 14.76 30.54
C ALA A 137 -27.68 15.34 30.85
N GLU A 138 -26.82 15.41 29.83
CA GLU A 138 -25.47 15.96 29.91
C GLU A 138 -25.16 16.78 28.64
N ASP A 139 -24.00 17.43 28.61
CA ASP A 139 -23.54 18.18 27.44
C ASP A 139 -23.43 17.28 26.20
N MET A 140 -23.97 17.76 25.08
CA MET A 140 -23.81 17.16 23.79
C MET A 140 -22.40 17.49 23.25
N THR A 141 -21.71 16.52 22.69
CA THR A 141 -20.44 16.74 21.98
C THR A 141 -20.71 16.84 20.49
N PHE A 142 -20.21 17.91 19.89
CA PHE A 142 -20.24 18.15 18.47
C PHE A 142 -18.79 18.24 17.97
N ALA A 143 -18.32 17.24 17.21
CA ALA A 143 -16.99 17.22 16.62
C ALA A 143 -17.09 17.43 15.10
N PHE A 144 -16.17 18.18 14.55
CA PHE A 144 -16.07 18.41 13.11
C PHE A 144 -14.64 18.70 12.70
N GLY A 145 -14.31 18.40 11.47
CA GLY A 145 -12.95 18.61 10.99
C GLY A 145 -12.82 18.49 9.49
N ALA A 146 -11.61 18.78 9.03
CA ALA A 146 -11.21 18.65 7.64
C ALA A 146 -9.80 18.02 7.57
N GLU A 147 -9.57 17.26 6.51
CA GLU A 147 -8.31 16.60 6.21
C GLU A 147 -7.93 16.86 4.75
N GLN A 148 -6.65 17.11 4.52
CA GLN A 148 -6.04 16.94 3.20
C GLN A 148 -5.00 15.85 3.32
N ARG A 149 -5.01 14.90 2.34
CA ARG A 149 -4.02 13.84 2.23
C ARG A 149 -3.48 13.78 0.82
N THR A 150 -2.17 13.65 0.69
CA THR A 150 -1.50 13.33 -0.57
C THR A 150 -0.69 12.06 -0.36
N GLU A 151 -0.99 11.05 -1.15
CA GLU A 151 -0.28 9.77 -1.19
C GLU A 151 0.51 9.70 -2.49
N GLU A 152 1.77 9.26 -2.42
CA GLU A 152 2.62 9.05 -3.59
C GLU A 152 3.18 7.63 -3.55
N TYR A 153 3.22 6.98 -4.70
CA TYR A 153 3.84 5.69 -4.91
C TYR A 153 4.85 5.78 -6.04
N GLU A 154 6.10 5.41 -5.75
CA GLU A 154 7.23 5.49 -6.68
C GLU A 154 7.84 4.10 -6.87
N ILE A 155 8.15 3.77 -8.12
CA ILE A 155 8.96 2.62 -8.52
C ILE A 155 10.28 3.15 -9.05
N GLY A 156 11.38 2.82 -8.37
CA GLY A 156 12.73 3.11 -8.84
C GLY A 156 13.28 1.94 -9.68
N ALA A 157 13.92 2.24 -10.80
CA ALA A 157 14.51 1.24 -11.68
C ALA A 157 15.65 0.50 -10.99
N GLY A 158 15.80 -0.80 -11.29
CA GLY A 158 16.97 -1.59 -10.96
C GLY A 158 18.15 -1.33 -11.92
N GLU A 159 19.26 -2.02 -11.68
CA GLU A 159 20.39 -1.97 -12.60
C GLU A 159 20.07 -2.67 -13.94
N TYR A 160 20.69 -2.24 -15.02
CA TYR A 160 20.43 -2.74 -16.38
C TYR A 160 20.46 -4.27 -16.47
N ALA A 161 21.44 -4.91 -15.86
CA ALA A 161 21.59 -6.36 -15.92
C ALA A 161 20.40 -7.12 -15.29
N SER A 162 19.68 -6.50 -14.36
CA SER A 162 18.54 -7.12 -13.64
C SER A 162 17.28 -7.27 -14.50
N PHE A 163 17.11 -6.45 -15.55
CA PHE A 163 15.94 -6.47 -16.44
C PHE A 163 16.28 -6.64 -17.92
N ALA A 164 17.55 -6.56 -18.31
CA ALA A 164 17.97 -6.56 -19.70
C ALA A 164 17.50 -7.81 -20.47
N ILE A 165 17.09 -7.60 -21.71
CA ILE A 165 16.94 -8.64 -22.73
C ILE A 165 18.27 -8.73 -23.48
N GLY A 166 19.07 -9.74 -23.15
CA GLY A 166 20.41 -9.91 -23.69
C GLY A 166 20.45 -10.61 -25.04
N PRO A 167 21.67 -10.73 -25.65
CA PRO A 167 21.87 -11.29 -26.98
C PRO A 167 21.45 -12.76 -27.13
N LEU A 168 21.40 -13.53 -26.01
CA LEU A 168 21.01 -14.94 -26.07
C LEU A 168 19.50 -15.17 -25.97
N ALA A 169 18.70 -14.12 -25.75
CA ALA A 169 17.23 -14.25 -25.66
C ALA A 169 16.60 -14.90 -26.92
N PRO A 170 17.06 -14.64 -28.17
CA PRO A 170 16.54 -15.32 -29.35
C PRO A 170 16.78 -16.83 -29.38
N GLU A 171 17.76 -17.34 -28.63
CA GLU A 171 18.04 -18.77 -28.47
C GLU A 171 17.18 -19.41 -27.35
N GLY A 172 16.30 -18.62 -26.69
CA GLY A 172 15.40 -19.11 -25.64
C GLY A 172 15.95 -18.96 -24.23
N PHE A 173 17.06 -18.25 -24.02
CA PHE A 173 17.58 -17.97 -22.69
C PHE A 173 16.69 -16.93 -21.98
N PRO A 174 16.30 -17.17 -20.71
CA PRO A 174 15.45 -16.25 -19.94
C PRO A 174 16.12 -14.90 -19.75
N SER A 175 15.35 -13.82 -19.98
CA SER A 175 15.79 -12.44 -19.78
C SER A 175 15.50 -11.94 -18.36
N GLY A 176 16.28 -10.99 -17.90
CA GLY A 176 16.23 -10.47 -16.53
C GLY A 176 16.82 -11.44 -15.50
N SER A 177 17.04 -10.96 -14.28
CA SER A 177 17.54 -11.80 -13.18
C SER A 177 16.59 -12.94 -12.89
N ASN A 178 17.15 -14.16 -12.82
CA ASN A 178 16.36 -15.39 -12.66
C ASN A 178 15.71 -15.43 -11.26
N GLY A 179 14.41 -15.57 -11.24
CA GLY A 179 13.58 -15.54 -10.03
C GLY A 179 12.73 -14.27 -9.99
N PHE A 180 13.33 -13.11 -9.98
CA PHE A 180 12.63 -11.84 -10.00
C PHE A 180 13.41 -10.82 -10.86
N PRO A 181 12.93 -10.50 -12.07
CA PRO A 181 13.53 -9.46 -12.91
C PRO A 181 13.43 -8.09 -12.24
N GLY A 182 14.48 -7.26 -12.42
CA GLY A 182 14.46 -5.90 -11.93
C GLY A 182 13.41 -5.03 -12.63
N PHE A 183 13.04 -3.94 -11.98
CA PHE A 183 12.17 -2.92 -12.57
C PHE A 183 12.93 -2.21 -13.70
N SER A 184 12.34 -2.18 -14.88
CA SER A 184 12.90 -1.44 -15.99
C SER A 184 12.55 0.06 -15.90
N PRO A 185 13.27 0.95 -16.63
CA PRO A 185 12.89 2.36 -16.70
C PRO A 185 11.46 2.62 -17.17
N GLU A 186 10.91 1.74 -18.04
CA GLU A 186 9.53 1.84 -18.51
C GLU A 186 8.50 1.51 -17.43
N GLN A 187 8.88 0.73 -16.42
CA GLN A 187 8.06 0.37 -15.26
C GLN A 187 8.25 1.33 -14.09
N SER A 188 9.21 2.24 -14.20
CA SER A 188 9.61 3.17 -13.16
C SER A 188 8.88 4.50 -13.31
N GLY A 189 8.72 5.20 -12.21
CA GLY A 189 8.04 6.48 -12.14
C GLY A 189 7.30 6.65 -10.84
N SER A 190 6.69 7.81 -10.65
CA SER A 190 5.83 8.09 -9.51
C SER A 190 4.41 8.40 -9.94
N SER A 191 3.47 8.09 -9.07
CA SER A 191 2.04 8.41 -9.20
C SER A 191 1.53 8.86 -7.86
N ASP A 192 0.75 9.92 -7.84
CA ASP A 192 0.18 10.48 -6.63
C ASP A 192 -1.35 10.55 -6.69
N GLN A 193 -1.94 10.67 -5.52
CA GLN A 193 -3.36 10.86 -5.32
C GLN A 193 -3.56 11.84 -4.16
N THR A 194 -4.38 12.86 -4.39
CA THR A 194 -4.76 13.80 -3.33
C THR A 194 -6.23 13.62 -3.00
N SER A 195 -6.55 13.62 -1.70
CA SER A 195 -7.92 13.66 -1.21
C SER A 195 -8.16 14.82 -0.26
N TYR A 196 -9.42 15.30 -0.23
CA TYR A 196 -9.92 16.28 0.71
C TYR A 196 -11.15 15.72 1.39
N ALA A 197 -11.14 15.73 2.72
CA ALA A 197 -12.25 15.22 3.51
C ALA A 197 -12.77 16.26 4.47
N ALA A 198 -14.07 16.15 4.79
CA ALA A 198 -14.71 16.88 5.88
C ALA A 198 -15.67 15.94 6.62
N TYR A 199 -15.77 16.10 7.92
CA TYR A 199 -16.67 15.30 8.73
C TYR A 199 -17.38 16.09 9.82
N VAL A 200 -18.49 15.55 10.26
CA VAL A 200 -19.24 15.97 11.45
C VAL A 200 -19.62 14.71 12.23
N ASP A 201 -19.43 14.75 13.54
CA ASP A 201 -19.83 13.72 14.50
C ASP A 201 -20.57 14.38 15.66
N VAL A 202 -21.70 13.81 16.06
CA VAL A 202 -22.51 14.28 17.18
C VAL A 202 -22.75 13.14 18.13
N GLU A 203 -22.43 13.33 19.40
CA GLU A 203 -22.78 12.43 20.48
C GLU A 203 -23.67 13.15 21.50
N ALA A 204 -24.89 12.60 21.71
CA ALA A 204 -25.90 13.21 22.55
C ALA A 204 -26.36 12.23 23.64
N PRO A 205 -26.13 12.53 24.95
CA PRO A 205 -26.72 11.84 26.09
C PRO A 205 -28.21 12.25 26.24
N ILE A 206 -29.11 11.48 25.62
CA ILE A 206 -30.56 11.77 25.59
C ILE A 206 -31.15 11.70 26.99
N THR A 207 -30.68 10.70 27.76
CA THR A 207 -31.01 10.56 29.20
C THR A 207 -29.76 10.05 29.92
N ASP A 208 -29.79 10.02 31.29
CA ASP A 208 -28.71 9.46 32.11
C ASP A 208 -28.29 8.02 31.72
N ARG A 209 -29.13 7.32 30.95
CA ARG A 209 -28.94 5.92 30.58
C ARG A 209 -28.85 5.69 29.08
N TRP A 210 -29.14 6.69 28.28
CA TRP A 210 -29.25 6.52 26.83
C TRP A 210 -28.46 7.58 26.07
N THR A 211 -27.41 7.13 25.37
CA THR A 211 -26.58 7.94 24.49
C THR A 211 -26.81 7.50 23.05
N VAL A 212 -26.91 8.46 22.15
CA VAL A 212 -26.94 8.24 20.70
C VAL A 212 -25.82 9.02 20.03
N GLY A 213 -25.29 8.48 18.95
CA GLY A 213 -24.27 9.12 18.13
C GLY A 213 -24.62 9.04 16.65
N ALA A 214 -24.29 10.09 15.90
CA ALA A 214 -24.41 10.15 14.45
C ALA A 214 -23.21 10.85 13.86
N ALA A 215 -22.62 10.28 12.79
CA ALA A 215 -21.51 10.87 12.08
C ALA A 215 -21.70 10.76 10.57
N VAL A 216 -21.16 11.74 9.84
CA VAL A 216 -21.03 11.73 8.40
C VAL A 216 -19.65 12.24 8.02
N ARG A 217 -19.01 11.57 7.04
CA ARG A 217 -17.75 12.00 6.42
C ARG A 217 -17.95 12.02 4.91
N PHE A 218 -17.57 13.11 4.30
CA PHE A 218 -17.44 13.27 2.86
C PHE A 218 -15.96 13.33 2.50
N GLU A 219 -15.57 12.68 1.40
CA GLU A 219 -14.20 12.67 0.90
C GLU A 219 -14.22 12.74 -0.63
N ASP A 220 -13.34 13.57 -1.20
CA ASP A 220 -13.17 13.79 -2.64
C ASP A 220 -11.74 13.47 -3.03
N PHE A 221 -11.57 12.60 -4.03
CA PHE A 221 -10.29 12.08 -4.50
C PHE A 221 -9.99 12.55 -5.92
N SER A 222 -8.74 12.88 -6.22
CA SER A 222 -8.31 13.30 -7.55
C SER A 222 -8.55 12.24 -8.63
N GLU A 223 -8.52 10.94 -8.28
CA GLU A 223 -8.47 9.86 -9.26
C GLU A 223 -9.82 9.19 -9.54
N PHE A 224 -10.78 9.20 -8.61
CA PHE A 224 -12.02 8.45 -8.78
C PHE A 224 -13.28 9.14 -8.22
N GLY A 225 -13.19 10.45 -7.89
CA GLY A 225 -14.33 11.25 -7.44
C GLY A 225 -14.56 11.15 -5.93
N ASN A 226 -15.80 11.21 -5.49
CA ASN A 226 -16.14 11.40 -4.08
C ASN A 226 -16.92 10.23 -3.50
N ASP A 227 -16.82 10.10 -2.17
CA ASP A 227 -17.60 9.16 -1.38
C ASP A 227 -18.15 9.81 -0.10
N THR A 228 -19.28 9.26 0.40
CA THR A 228 -19.93 9.75 1.62
C THR A 228 -20.30 8.58 2.52
N ASN A 229 -19.75 8.58 3.72
CA ASN A 229 -19.99 7.55 4.72
C ASN A 229 -20.72 8.08 5.92
N GLY A 230 -21.59 7.23 6.49
CA GLY A 230 -22.38 7.54 7.65
C GLY A 230 -22.26 6.50 8.75
N LYS A 231 -22.49 6.93 9.99
CA LYS A 231 -22.52 6.08 11.16
C LYS A 231 -23.65 6.50 12.09
N LEU A 232 -24.39 5.53 12.58
CA LEU A 232 -25.32 5.69 13.68
C LEU A 232 -24.94 4.73 14.82
N SER A 233 -24.91 5.22 16.04
CA SER A 233 -24.60 4.42 17.22
C SER A 233 -25.56 4.69 18.37
N THR A 234 -25.77 3.71 19.22
CA THR A 234 -26.56 3.85 20.44
C THR A 234 -25.99 3.00 21.54
N ARG A 235 -26.07 3.51 22.76
CA ARG A 235 -25.74 2.82 24.00
C ARG A 235 -26.86 3.06 25.02
N TYR A 236 -27.45 1.97 25.55
CA TYR A 236 -28.51 2.03 26.56
C TYR A 236 -28.13 1.23 27.80
N GLU A 237 -28.11 1.87 28.95
CA GLU A 237 -27.87 1.26 30.26
C GLU A 237 -29.14 0.67 30.80
N VAL A 238 -29.30 -0.65 30.69
CA VAL A 238 -30.44 -1.41 31.24
C VAL A 238 -30.38 -1.40 32.75
N SER A 239 -29.19 -1.52 33.33
CA SER A 239 -28.91 -1.45 34.77
C SER A 239 -27.47 -0.94 34.99
N PRO A 240 -27.08 -0.60 36.23
CA PRO A 240 -25.73 -0.15 36.55
C PRO A 240 -24.60 -1.09 36.08
N ASN A 241 -24.90 -2.36 35.86
CA ASN A 241 -23.95 -3.39 35.48
C ASN A 241 -24.23 -3.98 34.08
N LEU A 242 -25.20 -3.45 33.33
CA LEU A 242 -25.55 -3.98 32.01
C LEU A 242 -25.91 -2.86 31.05
N ALA A 243 -25.15 -2.74 29.97
CA ALA A 243 -25.41 -1.85 28.86
C ALA A 243 -25.54 -2.61 27.53
N LEU A 244 -26.50 -2.21 26.73
CA LEU A 244 -26.66 -2.63 25.33
C LEU A 244 -26.07 -1.56 24.42
N ARG A 245 -25.44 -1.99 23.34
CA ARG A 245 -24.90 -1.10 22.31
C ARG A 245 -25.21 -1.65 20.94
N ALA A 246 -25.45 -0.74 19.98
CA ALA A 246 -25.60 -1.09 18.57
C ALA A 246 -24.99 0.01 17.71
N THR A 247 -24.44 -0.38 16.56
CA THR A 247 -23.88 0.54 15.57
C THR A 247 -24.21 0.04 14.17
N ALA A 248 -24.65 0.96 13.31
CA ALA A 248 -24.77 0.74 11.88
C ALA A 248 -23.90 1.78 11.18
N SER A 249 -23.07 1.37 10.22
CA SER A 249 -22.23 2.29 9.47
C SER A 249 -21.95 1.78 8.06
N THR A 250 -21.75 2.71 7.14
CA THR A 250 -21.10 2.45 5.87
C THR A 250 -19.61 2.73 6.00
N GLY A 251 -18.81 2.24 5.06
CA GLY A 251 -17.39 2.50 4.94
C GLY A 251 -16.92 2.19 3.53
N PHE A 252 -15.81 2.78 3.13
CA PHE A 252 -15.18 2.50 1.85
C PHE A 252 -13.67 2.37 2.02
N ARG A 253 -13.04 1.83 0.99
CA ARG A 253 -11.59 1.82 0.84
C ARG A 253 -11.21 2.23 -0.56
N ALA A 254 -10.56 3.37 -0.66
CA ALA A 254 -10.01 3.87 -1.92
C ALA A 254 -8.90 2.95 -2.46
N PRO A 255 -8.79 2.74 -3.79
CA PRO A 255 -7.61 2.17 -4.39
C PRO A 255 -6.39 3.07 -4.12
N THR A 256 -5.26 2.47 -3.76
CA THR A 256 -4.02 3.22 -3.58
C THR A 256 -3.35 3.55 -4.92
N PRO A 257 -2.46 4.57 -5.01
CA PRO A 257 -1.71 4.86 -6.22
C PRO A 257 -0.95 3.63 -6.76
N GLY A 258 -0.38 2.81 -5.87
CA GLY A 258 0.28 1.56 -6.25
C GLY A 258 -0.66 0.50 -6.83
N GLN A 259 -1.95 0.49 -6.47
CA GLN A 259 -2.95 -0.38 -7.07
C GLN A 259 -3.40 0.12 -8.44
N LEU A 260 -3.54 1.43 -8.59
CA LEU A 260 -4.00 2.08 -9.81
C LEU A 260 -2.93 2.05 -10.92
N PHE A 261 -1.66 2.30 -10.59
CA PHE A 261 -0.64 2.65 -11.58
C PHE A 261 0.55 1.70 -11.63
N SER A 262 0.73 0.77 -10.65
CA SER A 262 1.93 -0.07 -10.66
C SER A 262 1.92 -1.09 -11.79
N GLU A 263 3.02 -1.14 -12.53
CA GLU A 263 3.31 -2.14 -13.54
C GLU A 263 4.57 -2.92 -13.15
N ARG A 264 4.53 -4.24 -13.30
CA ARG A 264 5.69 -5.08 -13.03
C ARG A 264 5.61 -6.42 -13.74
N THR A 265 6.77 -7.00 -13.98
CA THR A 265 6.91 -8.39 -14.42
C THR A 265 7.45 -9.26 -13.28
N SER A 266 7.11 -10.52 -13.30
CA SER A 266 7.66 -11.54 -12.41
C SER A 266 7.81 -12.86 -13.14
N GLN A 267 8.73 -13.70 -12.67
CA GLN A 267 8.90 -15.03 -13.19
C GLN A 267 8.34 -16.07 -12.22
N GLY A 268 7.83 -17.15 -12.77
CA GLY A 268 7.37 -18.31 -12.02
C GLY A 268 7.84 -19.59 -12.68
N LEU A 269 7.89 -20.69 -11.90
CA LEU A 269 8.16 -22.02 -12.41
C LEU A 269 6.83 -22.76 -12.60
N ASP A 270 6.55 -23.23 -13.82
CA ASP A 270 5.51 -24.23 -14.05
C ASP A 270 6.00 -25.59 -13.54
N THR A 271 5.42 -26.04 -12.45
CA THR A 271 5.83 -27.30 -11.80
C THR A 271 5.48 -28.57 -12.61
N THR A 272 4.64 -28.45 -13.64
CA THR A 272 4.26 -29.55 -14.52
C THR A 272 5.20 -29.68 -15.69
N THR A 273 5.54 -28.57 -16.34
CA THR A 273 6.42 -28.53 -17.51
C THR A 273 7.87 -28.24 -17.15
N LEU A 274 8.14 -27.79 -15.90
CA LEU A 274 9.43 -27.32 -15.38
C LEU A 274 10.01 -26.13 -16.15
N ASN A 275 9.14 -25.41 -16.89
CA ASN A 275 9.53 -24.22 -17.61
C ASN A 275 9.30 -22.96 -16.78
N ILE A 276 10.18 -21.98 -16.95
CA ILE A 276 9.99 -20.64 -16.41
C ILE A 276 9.01 -19.89 -17.32
N PHE A 277 7.99 -19.29 -16.72
CA PHE A 277 7.09 -18.36 -17.41
C PHE A 277 7.21 -16.97 -16.82
N THR A 278 6.97 -15.95 -17.63
CA THR A 278 6.92 -14.55 -17.22
C THR A 278 5.46 -14.09 -17.14
N ARG A 279 5.10 -13.42 -16.04
CA ARG A 279 3.80 -12.77 -15.84
C ARG A 279 3.99 -11.27 -15.80
N GLY A 280 3.09 -10.53 -16.46
CA GLY A 280 2.96 -9.10 -16.31
C GLY A 280 1.77 -8.76 -15.40
N ARG A 281 1.94 -7.77 -14.52
CA ARG A 281 0.88 -7.03 -13.87
C ARG A 281 0.85 -5.65 -14.51
N TYR A 282 -0.31 -5.21 -14.96
CA TYR A 282 -0.51 -3.94 -15.64
C TYR A 282 -1.65 -3.18 -14.98
N SER A 283 -1.60 -1.86 -15.07
CA SER A 283 -2.71 -1.00 -14.65
C SER A 283 -3.99 -1.37 -15.42
N PRO A 284 -5.13 -1.53 -14.76
CA PRO A 284 -6.41 -1.75 -15.43
C PRO A 284 -6.87 -0.53 -16.23
N GLN A 285 -6.27 0.63 -16.01
CA GLN A 285 -6.51 1.89 -16.71
C GLN A 285 -5.43 2.19 -17.77
N GLY A 286 -4.46 1.28 -17.93
CA GLY A 286 -3.35 1.43 -18.85
C GLY A 286 -3.62 0.88 -20.24
N PRO A 287 -2.80 1.23 -21.25
CA PRO A 287 -2.99 0.83 -22.65
C PRO A 287 -2.94 -0.69 -22.88
N ILE A 288 -2.31 -1.45 -22.00
CA ILE A 288 -2.26 -2.91 -22.07
C ILE A 288 -3.64 -3.51 -21.76
N ALA A 289 -4.39 -2.91 -20.83
CA ALA A 289 -5.76 -3.33 -20.53
C ALA A 289 -6.67 -3.18 -21.78
N ASP A 290 -6.53 -2.07 -22.51
CA ASP A 290 -7.27 -1.84 -23.78
C ASP A 290 -6.92 -2.90 -24.83
N VAL A 291 -5.63 -3.24 -24.98
CA VAL A 291 -5.19 -4.27 -25.93
C VAL A 291 -5.76 -5.65 -25.57
N ILE A 292 -5.76 -6.01 -24.29
CA ILE A 292 -6.31 -7.29 -23.82
C ILE A 292 -7.83 -7.32 -24.03
N SER A 293 -8.53 -6.23 -23.70
CA SER A 293 -9.98 -6.11 -23.89
C SER A 293 -10.35 -6.30 -25.36
N LEU A 294 -9.64 -5.65 -26.28
CA LEU A 294 -9.85 -5.78 -27.71
C LEU A 294 -9.52 -7.18 -28.26
N ARG A 295 -8.46 -7.82 -27.77
CA ARG A 295 -8.00 -9.14 -28.23
C ARG A 295 -8.93 -10.26 -27.75
N ASP A 296 -9.32 -10.22 -26.48
CA ASP A 296 -9.99 -11.33 -25.81
C ASP A 296 -11.51 -11.11 -25.69
N GLY A 297 -11.99 -9.92 -26.05
CA GLY A 297 -13.41 -9.55 -25.97
C GLY A 297 -13.92 -9.45 -24.53
N VAL A 298 -13.04 -9.08 -23.60
CA VAL A 298 -13.34 -8.95 -22.18
C VAL A 298 -13.23 -7.47 -21.78
N ASP A 299 -14.26 -6.94 -21.12
CA ASP A 299 -14.19 -5.60 -20.52
C ASP A 299 -13.34 -5.65 -19.26
N ILE A 300 -12.18 -4.96 -19.29
CA ILE A 300 -11.40 -4.69 -18.10
C ILE A 300 -11.87 -3.35 -17.54
N LEU A 301 -12.57 -3.41 -16.41
CA LEU A 301 -13.09 -2.23 -15.75
C LEU A 301 -12.01 -1.54 -14.92
N PRO A 302 -12.05 -0.20 -14.80
CA PRO A 302 -11.20 0.53 -13.86
C PRO A 302 -11.46 0.04 -12.43
N LEU A 303 -10.48 0.24 -11.55
CA LEU A 303 -10.68 -0.04 -10.12
C LEU A 303 -11.67 0.97 -9.54
N GLU A 304 -12.61 0.45 -8.76
CA GLU A 304 -13.57 1.22 -7.97
C GLU A 304 -13.24 1.09 -6.48
N PRO A 305 -13.67 2.03 -5.63
CA PRO A 305 -13.58 1.87 -4.19
C PRO A 305 -14.30 0.61 -3.71
N GLU A 306 -13.72 -0.06 -2.72
CA GLU A 306 -14.41 -1.11 -1.99
C GLU A 306 -15.42 -0.47 -1.04
N GLU A 307 -16.66 -0.90 -1.06
CA GLU A 307 -17.72 -0.43 -0.16
C GLU A 307 -18.04 -1.47 0.91
N SER A 308 -18.43 -1.02 2.08
CA SER A 308 -18.87 -1.90 3.17
C SER A 308 -20.07 -1.36 3.92
N GLU A 309 -20.94 -2.27 4.35
CA GLU A 309 -22.01 -2.01 5.30
C GLU A 309 -21.75 -2.83 6.58
N ASN A 310 -21.77 -2.16 7.72
CA ASN A 310 -21.41 -2.78 8.98
C ASN A 310 -22.57 -2.63 9.97
N LEU A 311 -22.98 -3.74 10.56
CA LEU A 311 -23.95 -3.78 11.65
C LEU A 311 -23.35 -4.53 12.85
N THR A 312 -23.31 -3.88 14.00
CA THR A 312 -22.76 -4.45 15.22
C THR A 312 -23.77 -4.30 16.36
N ALA A 313 -23.96 -5.35 17.13
CA ALA A 313 -24.71 -5.32 18.39
C ALA A 313 -23.89 -6.00 19.47
N GLY A 314 -23.99 -5.48 20.70
CA GLY A 314 -23.24 -6.02 21.83
C GLY A 314 -23.83 -5.64 23.16
N LEU A 315 -23.39 -6.35 24.17
CA LEU A 315 -23.70 -6.04 25.56
C LEU A 315 -22.40 -5.94 26.37
N ALA A 316 -22.37 -5.02 27.29
CA ALA A 316 -21.30 -4.85 28.26
C ALA A 316 -21.89 -5.14 29.64
N TRP A 317 -21.23 -6.05 30.35
CA TRP A 317 -21.65 -6.55 31.66
C TRP A 317 -20.48 -6.50 32.64
#